data_3fffed188bc548dc857667533f743325
#
_entry.id   3fffed188bc548dc857667533f743325
#
_cell.length_a   1.000
_cell.length_b   1.000
_cell.length_c   1.000
_cell.angle_alpha   90.00
_cell.angle_beta   90.00
_cell.angle_gamma   90.00
#
_symmetry.space_group_name_H-M   'P 1'
#
loop_
_entity.id
_entity.type
_entity.pdbx_description
1 polymer ?
#
loop_
_entity_poly.entity_id
_entity_poly.type
_entity_poly.pdbx_seq_one_letter_code
_entity_poly.pdbx_strand_id
1 'polypeptide(L)'
;MKLHTLRPAKGATHKQGKRIGRGEGSGKGGTSTRGHKGAGSRSGTSTKRGFEGGQMPLYRRIPKFGFKNLNRVEFVPVNLDRLQKLAEEKGLTTIDFQTFLDNGFVSKNGVVKVLGRGELTSAIQVKAHAFSASAIKAIEAAGGKAETI
;
A
#
# COMPACT_ATOMS: atom_id res chain seq x y z
N MET A 1 15.10 -33.42 1.42
CA MET A 1 13.80 -33.03 0.88
C MET A 1 13.14 -34.25 0.28
N LYS A 2 11.92 -34.61 0.68
CA LYS A 2 11.24 -35.82 0.16
C LYS A 2 10.20 -35.38 -0.87
N LEU A 3 10.03 -36.14 -1.98
CA LEU A 3 9.11 -35.78 -3.08
C LEU A 3 7.67 -35.53 -2.60
N HIS A 4 7.17 -36.30 -1.64
CA HIS A 4 5.82 -36.18 -1.10
C HIS A 4 5.62 -34.91 -0.21
N THR A 5 6.70 -34.23 0.20
CA THR A 5 6.62 -32.98 0.99
C THR A 5 6.74 -31.73 0.14
N LEU A 6 6.94 -31.87 -1.17
CA LEU A 6 6.98 -30.75 -2.09
C LEU A 6 5.58 -30.13 -2.20
N ARG A 7 5.51 -28.84 -1.95
CA ARG A 7 4.30 -28.05 -2.14
C ARG A 7 4.60 -26.93 -3.15
N PRO A 8 3.71 -26.71 -4.13
CA PRO A 8 3.86 -25.61 -5.05
C PRO A 8 3.82 -24.28 -4.32
N ALA A 9 4.49 -23.27 -4.85
CA ALA A 9 4.43 -21.90 -4.34
C ALA A 9 2.98 -21.39 -4.34
N LYS A 10 2.66 -20.47 -3.44
CA LYS A 10 1.32 -19.87 -3.34
C LYS A 10 0.97 -19.20 -4.68
N GLY A 11 -0.12 -19.65 -5.32
CA GLY A 11 -0.57 -19.18 -6.63
C GLY A 11 -0.07 -19.98 -7.83
N ALA A 12 0.86 -20.92 -7.67
CA ALA A 12 1.37 -21.75 -8.76
C ALA A 12 0.39 -22.87 -9.19
N THR A 13 -0.54 -23.27 -8.32
CA THR A 13 -1.58 -24.25 -8.65
C THR A 13 -2.80 -23.58 -9.23
N HIS A 14 -3.18 -23.96 -10.42
CA HIS A 14 -4.44 -23.53 -11.04
C HIS A 14 -5.62 -24.08 -10.22
N LYS A 15 -6.42 -23.22 -9.63
CA LYS A 15 -7.70 -23.64 -9.06
C LYS A 15 -8.63 -24.06 -10.20
N GLN A 16 -9.18 -25.25 -10.12
CA GLN A 16 -10.17 -25.71 -11.09
C GLN A 16 -11.31 -24.70 -11.18
N GLY A 17 -11.58 -24.22 -12.39
CA GLY A 17 -12.64 -23.25 -12.66
C GLY A 17 -14.00 -23.79 -12.23
N LYS A 18 -14.76 -22.97 -11.54
CA LYS A 18 -16.12 -23.31 -11.09
C LYS A 18 -17.05 -23.41 -12.28
N ARG A 19 -17.61 -24.60 -12.52
CA ARG A 19 -18.62 -24.80 -13.56
C ARG A 19 -20.01 -24.49 -13.00
N ILE A 20 -20.74 -23.62 -13.68
CA ILE A 20 -22.12 -23.20 -13.32
C ILE A 20 -23.10 -23.66 -14.41
N GLY A 21 -24.40 -23.76 -14.08
CA GLY A 21 -25.43 -24.22 -15.00
C GLY A 21 -25.32 -25.73 -15.33
N ARG A 22 -24.86 -26.55 -14.39
CA ARG A 22 -24.68 -28.01 -14.57
C ARG A 22 -25.39 -28.80 -13.49
N GLY A 23 -26.74 -28.80 -13.56
CA GLY A 23 -27.64 -29.57 -12.70
C GLY A 23 -27.96 -28.88 -11.38
N GLU A 24 -29.19 -29.15 -10.89
CA GLU A 24 -29.73 -28.52 -9.69
C GLU A 24 -29.04 -29.02 -8.41
N GLY A 25 -28.64 -30.30 -8.36
CA GLY A 25 -27.90 -30.87 -7.25
C GLY A 25 -26.57 -30.19 -6.91
N SER A 26 -26.00 -29.45 -7.87
CA SER A 26 -24.82 -28.60 -7.62
C SER A 26 -25.12 -27.31 -6.83
N GLY A 27 -26.40 -26.99 -6.61
CA GLY A 27 -26.83 -25.69 -6.08
C GLY A 27 -26.54 -24.50 -6.99
N LYS A 28 -26.11 -24.77 -8.24
CA LYS A 28 -25.71 -23.76 -9.23
C LYS A 28 -26.27 -24.05 -10.62
N GLY A 29 -27.28 -24.92 -10.68
CA GLY A 29 -28.06 -25.21 -11.88
C GLY A 29 -29.05 -24.10 -12.22
N GLY A 30 -29.96 -24.37 -13.16
CA GLY A 30 -31.00 -23.43 -13.57
C GLY A 30 -30.41 -22.11 -14.08
N THR A 31 -30.59 -21.05 -13.33
CA THR A 31 -30.16 -19.67 -13.68
C THR A 31 -28.68 -19.38 -13.46
N SER A 32 -27.86 -20.39 -13.19
CA SER A 32 -26.42 -20.24 -12.95
C SER A 32 -26.06 -19.27 -11.82
N THR A 33 -26.87 -19.22 -10.78
CA THR A 33 -26.78 -18.33 -9.61
C THR A 33 -26.97 -16.82 -9.93
N ARG A 34 -27.52 -16.48 -11.10
CA ARG A 34 -27.81 -15.08 -11.48
C ARG A 34 -29.21 -14.62 -11.15
N GLY A 35 -30.08 -15.55 -10.75
CA GLY A 35 -31.52 -15.28 -10.55
C GLY A 35 -32.29 -15.15 -11.89
N HIS A 36 -33.53 -14.73 -11.75
CA HIS A 36 -34.40 -14.48 -12.91
C HIS A 36 -34.35 -13.02 -13.29
N LYS A 37 -34.50 -12.66 -14.55
CA LYS A 37 -34.61 -11.29 -15.09
C LYS A 37 -33.59 -10.27 -14.50
N GLY A 38 -33.66 -9.04 -14.96
CA GLY A 38 -32.79 -7.95 -14.57
C GLY A 38 -31.46 -7.89 -15.33
N ALA A 39 -30.79 -6.74 -15.24
CA ALA A 39 -29.54 -6.48 -15.96
C ALA A 39 -28.41 -7.44 -15.53
N GLY A 40 -28.28 -7.76 -14.23
CA GLY A 40 -27.24 -8.63 -13.71
C GLY A 40 -27.29 -10.08 -14.21
N SER A 41 -28.45 -10.54 -14.75
CA SER A 41 -28.58 -11.87 -15.33
C SER A 41 -28.14 -11.97 -16.80
N ARG A 42 -27.85 -10.85 -17.45
CA ARG A 42 -27.41 -10.79 -18.85
C ARG A 42 -25.90 -10.85 -18.98
N SER A 43 -25.42 -11.27 -20.15
CA SER A 43 -24.00 -11.24 -20.46
C SER A 43 -23.49 -9.79 -20.61
N GLY A 44 -22.23 -9.55 -20.24
CA GLY A 44 -21.61 -8.23 -20.40
C GLY A 44 -22.09 -7.13 -19.46
N THR A 45 -23.00 -7.42 -18.52
CA THR A 45 -23.44 -6.43 -17.55
C THR A 45 -22.49 -6.38 -16.37
N SER A 46 -22.03 -5.19 -16.06
CA SER A 46 -21.27 -4.90 -14.84
C SER A 46 -22.08 -3.99 -13.92
N THR A 47 -21.83 -4.06 -12.62
CA THR A 47 -22.43 -3.13 -11.65
C THR A 47 -21.91 -1.73 -11.91
N LYS A 48 -22.80 -0.80 -12.24
CA LYS A 48 -22.45 0.62 -12.44
C LYS A 48 -21.98 1.22 -11.11
N ARG A 49 -20.77 1.75 -11.11
CA ARG A 49 -20.17 2.35 -9.90
C ARG A 49 -21.00 3.53 -9.41
N GLY A 50 -21.40 3.52 -8.15
CA GLY A 50 -22.20 4.59 -7.54
C GLY A 50 -23.63 4.68 -8.03
N PHE A 51 -24.20 3.61 -8.63
CA PHE A 51 -25.60 3.56 -9.01
C PHE A 51 -26.49 3.24 -7.80
N GLU A 52 -27.48 4.06 -7.56
CA GLU A 52 -28.40 4.00 -6.39
C GLU A 52 -29.84 3.68 -6.83
N GLY A 53 -30.04 2.72 -7.72
CA GLY A 53 -31.37 2.22 -8.11
C GLY A 53 -32.26 3.22 -8.87
N GLY A 54 -31.75 4.33 -9.35
CA GLY A 54 -32.49 5.42 -10.01
C GLY A 54 -32.56 6.71 -9.18
N GLN A 55 -32.29 6.62 -7.87
CA GLN A 55 -32.07 7.80 -7.04
C GLN A 55 -30.81 8.55 -7.51
N MET A 56 -30.82 9.88 -7.42
CA MET A 56 -29.62 10.67 -7.76
C MET A 56 -28.44 10.26 -6.87
N PRO A 57 -27.34 9.75 -7.43
CA PRO A 57 -26.20 9.27 -6.66
C PRO A 57 -25.59 10.35 -5.77
N LEU A 58 -25.09 9.96 -4.61
CA LEU A 58 -24.51 10.87 -3.62
C LEU A 58 -23.43 11.79 -4.23
N TYR A 59 -22.56 11.24 -5.06
CA TYR A 59 -21.48 12.03 -5.73
C TYR A 59 -22.00 13.14 -6.65
N ARG A 60 -23.28 13.08 -7.08
CA ARG A 60 -23.92 14.13 -7.88
C ARG A 60 -24.72 15.12 -7.02
N ARG A 61 -25.14 14.72 -5.82
CA ARG A 61 -25.86 15.58 -4.87
C ARG A 61 -24.93 16.53 -4.14
N ILE A 62 -23.68 16.08 -3.90
CA ILE A 62 -22.65 16.88 -3.22
C ILE A 62 -22.06 17.88 -4.19
N PRO A 63 -21.90 19.17 -3.80
CA PRO A 63 -21.20 20.17 -4.61
C PRO A 63 -19.75 19.75 -4.91
N LYS A 64 -19.27 20.07 -6.08
CA LYS A 64 -17.85 19.92 -6.44
C LYS A 64 -17.02 20.90 -5.63
N PHE A 65 -15.89 20.46 -5.11
CA PHE A 65 -14.97 21.31 -4.35
C PHE A 65 -13.51 20.94 -4.64
N GLY A 66 -12.64 21.90 -4.41
CA GLY A 66 -11.20 21.72 -4.50
C GLY A 66 -10.67 21.57 -5.94
N PHE A 67 -9.37 21.49 -6.01
CA PHE A 67 -8.63 21.22 -7.24
C PHE A 67 -7.40 20.38 -6.93
N LYS A 68 -6.83 19.75 -7.95
CA LYS A 68 -5.55 19.02 -7.84
C LYS A 68 -4.42 19.96 -8.22
N ASN A 69 -3.51 20.22 -7.29
CA ASN A 69 -2.29 20.96 -7.59
C ASN A 69 -1.36 20.07 -8.44
N LEU A 70 -1.04 20.54 -9.66
CA LEU A 70 -0.16 19.83 -10.59
C LEU A 70 1.29 19.77 -10.09
N ASN A 71 1.71 20.75 -9.29
CA ASN A 71 3.06 20.83 -8.72
C ASN A 71 3.14 20.25 -7.31
N ARG A 72 2.20 19.37 -6.94
CA ARG A 72 2.22 18.73 -5.63
C ARG A 72 3.40 17.77 -5.50
N VAL A 73 4.27 18.05 -4.53
CA VAL A 73 5.33 17.13 -4.12
C VAL A 73 4.82 16.29 -2.95
N GLU A 74 4.77 14.98 -3.11
CA GLU A 74 4.35 14.05 -2.07
C GLU A 74 5.58 13.44 -1.40
N PHE A 75 5.72 13.71 -0.10
CA PHE A 75 6.77 13.13 0.70
C PHE A 75 6.37 11.76 1.25
N VAL A 76 7.30 10.82 1.20
CA VAL A 76 7.19 9.54 1.90
C VAL A 76 7.66 9.73 3.34
N PRO A 77 6.78 9.61 4.35
CA PRO A 77 7.16 9.81 5.74
C PRO A 77 7.91 8.60 6.29
N VAL A 78 9.06 8.84 6.89
CA VAL A 78 9.85 7.84 7.64
C VAL A 78 10.04 8.35 9.06
N ASN A 79 9.65 7.56 10.05
CA ASN A 79 9.73 7.92 11.47
C ASN A 79 11.03 7.41 12.10
N LEU A 80 11.44 8.04 13.21
CA LEU A 80 12.67 7.68 13.94
C LEU A 80 12.67 6.24 14.46
N ASP A 81 11.51 5.73 14.89
CA ASP A 81 11.35 4.33 15.32
C ASP A 81 11.76 3.33 14.24
N ARG A 82 11.48 3.64 12.96
CA ARG A 82 11.88 2.81 11.82
C ARG A 82 13.37 2.92 11.52
N LEU A 83 13.94 4.11 11.69
CA LEU A 83 15.39 4.34 11.51
C LEU A 83 16.19 3.61 12.58
N GLN A 84 15.72 3.64 13.85
CA GLN A 84 16.34 2.92 14.95
C GLN A 84 16.39 1.41 14.67
N LYS A 85 15.25 0.81 14.29
CA LYS A 85 15.18 -0.60 13.94
C LYS A 85 16.13 -0.96 12.80
N LEU A 86 16.16 -0.14 11.76
CA LEU A 86 17.05 -0.36 10.62
C LEU A 86 18.54 -0.30 11.02
N ALA A 87 18.89 0.67 11.88
CA ALA A 87 20.25 0.82 12.38
C ALA A 87 20.66 -0.39 13.24
N GLU A 88 19.79 -0.89 14.10
CA GLU A 88 20.01 -2.07 14.94
C GLU A 88 20.15 -3.36 14.12
N GLU A 89 19.21 -3.60 13.17
CA GLU A 89 19.20 -4.82 12.36
C GLU A 89 20.41 -4.94 11.44
N LYS A 90 20.91 -3.83 10.93
CA LYS A 90 21.99 -3.81 9.93
C LYS A 90 23.32 -3.23 10.43
N GLY A 91 23.36 -2.74 11.65
CA GLY A 91 24.56 -2.12 12.25
C GLY A 91 25.00 -0.87 11.48
N LEU A 92 24.04 -0.08 10.92
CA LEU A 92 24.36 1.07 10.09
C LEU A 92 24.54 2.33 10.94
N THR A 93 25.64 3.04 10.73
CA THR A 93 25.90 4.37 11.31
C THR A 93 25.51 5.52 10.36
N THR A 94 25.39 5.21 9.05
CA THR A 94 24.97 6.19 8.02
C THR A 94 23.81 5.64 7.23
N ILE A 95 22.76 6.44 7.05
CA ILE A 95 21.54 6.11 6.30
C ILE A 95 21.41 7.12 5.16
N ASP A 96 21.77 6.69 3.96
CA ASP A 96 21.65 7.47 2.74
C ASP A 96 20.35 7.12 1.98
N PHE A 97 20.03 7.89 0.93
CA PHE A 97 18.86 7.63 0.08
C PHE A 97 18.86 6.21 -0.52
N GLN A 98 20.05 5.69 -0.88
CA GLN A 98 20.17 4.32 -1.38
C GLN A 98 19.74 3.29 -0.33
N THR A 99 20.06 3.53 0.94
CA THR A 99 19.65 2.66 2.05
C THR A 99 18.12 2.61 2.17
N PHE A 100 17.41 3.74 1.95
CA PHE A 100 15.94 3.75 1.93
C PHE A 100 15.35 2.95 0.76
N LEU A 101 16.00 2.98 -0.41
CA LEU A 101 15.59 2.19 -1.58
C LEU A 101 15.76 0.70 -1.33
N ASP A 102 16.94 0.28 -0.87
CA ASP A 102 17.29 -1.13 -0.66
C ASP A 102 16.43 -1.80 0.40
N ASN A 103 15.95 -1.02 1.36
CA ASN A 103 15.04 -1.49 2.41
C ASN A 103 13.55 -1.30 2.09
N GLY A 104 13.21 -0.83 0.89
CA GLY A 104 11.84 -0.69 0.43
C GLY A 104 11.02 0.40 1.16
N PHE A 105 11.67 1.38 1.79
CA PHE A 105 10.99 2.51 2.42
C PHE A 105 10.45 3.49 1.38
N VAL A 106 11.13 3.60 0.26
CA VAL A 106 10.81 4.56 -0.80
C VAL A 106 11.03 3.94 -2.18
N SER A 107 10.32 4.42 -3.18
CA SER A 107 10.57 4.09 -4.59
C SER A 107 11.64 5.02 -5.19
N LYS A 108 12.22 4.64 -6.34
CA LYS A 108 13.30 5.37 -7.01
C LYS A 108 13.06 6.88 -7.19
N ASN A 109 11.81 7.29 -7.41
CA ASN A 109 11.42 8.69 -7.62
C ASN A 109 10.73 9.30 -6.40
N GLY A 110 10.74 8.63 -5.25
CA GLY A 110 10.08 9.10 -4.04
C GLY A 110 10.93 10.12 -3.29
N VAL A 111 10.28 11.08 -2.66
CA VAL A 111 10.92 12.12 -1.84
C VAL A 111 10.72 11.76 -0.36
N VAL A 112 11.80 11.56 0.38
CA VAL A 112 11.76 11.13 1.78
C VAL A 112 11.69 12.33 2.72
N LYS A 113 10.78 12.26 3.71
CA LYS A 113 10.74 13.19 4.84
C LYS A 113 10.83 12.43 6.16
N VAL A 114 11.83 12.76 6.97
CA VAL A 114 12.02 12.17 8.29
C VAL A 114 11.18 12.90 9.33
N LEU A 115 10.40 12.14 10.10
CA LEU A 115 9.49 12.64 11.14
C LEU A 115 9.92 12.14 12.52
N GLY A 116 9.68 12.96 13.53
CA GLY A 116 10.18 12.77 14.90
C GLY A 116 9.38 11.81 15.79
N ARG A 117 8.55 10.91 15.22
CA ARG A 117 7.86 9.92 16.03
C ARG A 117 8.80 8.76 16.38
N GLY A 118 8.84 8.38 17.65
CA GLY A 118 9.70 7.34 18.19
C GLY A 118 10.92 7.92 18.91
N GLU A 119 11.70 7.04 19.53
CA GLU A 119 12.93 7.38 20.21
C GLU A 119 14.12 6.89 19.38
N LEU A 120 15.18 7.68 19.37
CA LEU A 120 16.43 7.36 18.71
C LEU A 120 17.52 7.29 19.79
N THR A 121 18.09 6.10 19.99
CA THR A 121 19.17 5.86 20.95
C THR A 121 20.54 5.78 20.30
N SER A 122 20.57 5.42 19.02
CA SER A 122 21.82 5.25 18.25
C SER A 122 22.24 6.56 17.59
N ALA A 123 23.51 6.88 17.64
CA ALA A 123 24.10 8.01 16.92
C ALA A 123 24.21 7.66 15.43
N ILE A 124 23.28 8.14 14.61
CA ILE A 124 23.21 7.87 13.18
C ILE A 124 23.28 9.15 12.36
N GLN A 125 23.94 9.08 11.21
CA GLN A 125 23.91 10.14 10.20
C GLN A 125 22.83 9.82 9.19
N VAL A 126 21.89 10.74 8.97
CA VAL A 126 20.75 10.52 8.07
C VAL A 126 20.76 11.57 6.96
N LYS A 127 20.75 11.10 5.69
CA LYS A 127 20.61 11.96 4.53
C LYS A 127 19.23 11.75 3.90
N ALA A 128 18.41 12.81 3.89
CA ALA A 128 17.06 12.77 3.33
C ALA A 128 16.68 14.11 2.70
N HIS A 129 15.59 14.14 1.93
CA HIS A 129 15.14 15.35 1.23
C HIS A 129 14.54 16.41 2.17
N ALA A 130 13.94 15.97 3.28
CA ALA A 130 13.38 16.89 4.27
C ALA A 130 13.33 16.26 5.65
N PHE A 131 13.34 17.10 6.67
CA PHE A 131 13.21 16.71 8.09
C PHE A 131 12.14 17.55 8.77
N SER A 132 11.51 17.02 9.81
CA SER A 132 10.73 17.83 10.74
C SER A 132 11.64 18.44 11.81
N ALA A 133 11.28 19.58 12.39
CA ALA A 133 12.05 20.22 13.46
C ALA A 133 12.25 19.29 14.67
N SER A 134 11.25 18.50 15.01
CA SER A 134 11.35 17.49 16.08
C SER A 134 12.32 16.36 15.74
N ALA A 135 12.37 15.92 14.47
CA ALA A 135 13.30 14.88 14.04
C ALA A 135 14.75 15.36 14.10
N ILE A 136 15.04 16.58 13.67
CA ILE A 136 16.39 17.17 13.74
C ILE A 136 16.86 17.19 15.21
N LYS A 137 16.06 17.74 16.10
CA LYS A 137 16.39 17.80 17.53
C LYS A 137 16.66 16.43 18.14
N ALA A 138 15.86 15.43 17.78
CA ALA A 138 16.03 14.07 18.30
C ALA A 138 17.28 13.39 17.75
N ILE A 139 17.62 13.59 16.47
CA ILE A 139 18.85 13.05 15.85
C ILE A 139 20.08 13.70 16.50
N GLU A 140 20.09 15.02 16.67
CA GLU A 140 21.17 15.76 17.31
C GLU A 140 21.33 15.38 18.79
N ALA A 141 20.23 15.22 19.53
CA ALA A 141 20.24 14.76 20.93
C ALA A 141 20.84 13.36 21.10
N ALA A 142 20.65 12.48 20.10
CA ALA A 142 21.26 11.15 20.05
C ALA A 142 22.74 11.18 19.58
N GLY A 143 23.32 12.36 19.30
CA GLY A 143 24.68 12.50 18.80
C GLY A 143 24.84 12.22 17.30
N GLY A 144 23.75 12.14 16.56
CA GLY A 144 23.73 11.95 15.11
C GLY A 144 23.76 13.27 14.34
N LYS A 145 23.68 13.18 13.01
CA LYS A 145 23.65 14.32 12.09
C LYS A 145 22.53 14.17 11.07
N ALA A 146 21.77 15.24 10.81
CA ALA A 146 20.77 15.31 9.76
C ALA A 146 21.31 16.15 8.58
N GLU A 147 21.38 15.58 7.39
CA GLU A 147 21.83 16.25 6.16
C GLU A 147 20.71 16.22 5.11
N THR A 148 20.42 17.38 4.53
CA THR A 148 19.44 17.50 3.41
C THR A 148 20.15 17.29 2.09
N ILE A 149 19.56 16.44 1.23
CA ILE A 149 20.04 16.12 -0.13
C ILE A 149 19.45 17.13 -1.11
#